data_1c551a421493c77f391043cbcd57266c
#
_entry.id   1c551a421493c77f391043cbcd57266c
#
_cell.length_a   1.000
_cell.length_b   1.000
_cell.length_c   1.000
_cell.angle_alpha   90.00
_cell.angle_beta   90.00
_cell.angle_gamma   90.00
#
_symmetry.space_group_name_H-M   'P 1'
#
loop_
_entity.id
_entity.type
_entity.pdbx_description
1 polymer ?
#
loop_
_entity_poly.entity_id
_entity_poly.type
_entity_poly.pdbx_seq_one_letter_code
_entity_poly.pdbx_strand_id
1 'polypeptide(L)'
;GDTPTVIATACAVAINNAADLPYYAQFAAGVLTITAKMAGVRGNSLIVDAYFVQSTFSVRITDSSTTSPGGTTGQWTTSNDIYGAEFSLIGGTTADSIADVITAIASQRFNRIVVASNDATNMLRLVTHLDSLAGVTVGLRQQGIAAVISTLAASITVATTENASRLQVGWHYASKIPGPEVAATLAAARLAGDGSVGGILVGESADPSANLDGVQLATVLAQTAALDQPTATEVESALNNGLAPLVPSNARPGFCALARSVTSRSLSNGVPNYAVIDTEFVTVCDYVADDLQSSLATSYQGFKLGADSANGNPPLSPRVTTPSLVRAYILDRLAGYEARSILRDVTANVSLLVVEADAVVSGRLNCEIPCEPVSGLHIIAGNVRQIASL
;
A
#
# COMPACT_ATOMS: atom_id res chain seq x y z
N GLY A 1 47.06 -16.27 -15.20
CA GLY A 1 45.86 -15.62 -14.64
C GLY A 1 44.96 -15.14 -15.76
N ASP A 2 43.68 -15.09 -15.52
CA ASP A 2 42.71 -14.66 -16.53
C ASP A 2 42.93 -13.20 -16.91
N THR A 3 42.71 -12.88 -18.17
CA THR A 3 42.80 -11.51 -18.63
C THR A 3 41.55 -10.70 -18.15
N PRO A 4 41.65 -9.36 -18.02
CA PRO A 4 40.49 -8.54 -17.68
C PRO A 4 39.29 -8.79 -18.59
N THR A 5 39.52 -9.08 -19.87
CA THR A 5 38.48 -9.40 -20.84
C THR A 5 37.76 -10.72 -20.50
N VAL A 6 38.50 -11.76 -20.12
CA VAL A 6 37.92 -13.05 -19.73
C VAL A 6 37.06 -12.88 -18.47
N ILE A 7 37.57 -12.17 -17.47
CA ILE A 7 36.84 -11.91 -16.21
C ILE A 7 35.56 -11.12 -16.48
N ALA A 8 35.64 -10.03 -17.23
CA ALA A 8 34.46 -9.17 -17.50
C ALA A 8 33.41 -9.89 -18.36
N THR A 9 33.86 -10.75 -19.32
CA THR A 9 32.93 -11.59 -20.09
C THR A 9 32.23 -12.61 -19.18
N ALA A 10 32.98 -13.24 -18.27
CA ALA A 10 32.41 -14.19 -17.33
C ALA A 10 31.41 -13.51 -16.37
N CYS A 11 31.70 -12.29 -15.92
CA CYS A 11 30.77 -11.48 -15.12
C CYS A 11 29.48 -11.17 -15.90
N ALA A 12 29.59 -10.73 -17.16
CA ALA A 12 28.41 -10.45 -17.98
C ALA A 12 27.54 -11.69 -18.18
N VAL A 13 28.18 -12.85 -18.42
CA VAL A 13 27.46 -14.14 -18.56
C VAL A 13 26.78 -14.52 -17.24
N ALA A 14 27.46 -14.39 -16.11
CA ALA A 14 26.90 -14.70 -14.80
C ALA A 14 25.69 -13.81 -14.46
N ILE A 15 25.77 -12.49 -14.70
CA ILE A 15 24.68 -11.55 -14.50
C ILE A 15 23.48 -11.92 -15.38
N ASN A 16 23.72 -12.19 -16.68
CA ASN A 16 22.64 -12.48 -17.62
C ASN A 16 21.97 -13.86 -17.40
N ASN A 17 22.68 -14.80 -16.81
CA ASN A 17 22.12 -16.10 -16.43
C ASN A 17 21.28 -16.06 -15.14
N ALA A 18 21.44 -15.03 -14.34
CA ALA A 18 20.61 -14.82 -13.15
C ALA A 18 19.29 -14.15 -13.56
N ALA A 19 18.25 -14.96 -13.77
CA ALA A 19 16.96 -14.51 -14.30
C ALA A 19 16.29 -13.46 -13.39
N ASP A 20 16.54 -13.54 -12.08
CA ASP A 20 15.91 -12.71 -11.05
C ASP A 20 16.55 -11.33 -10.91
N LEU A 21 17.70 -11.08 -11.52
CA LEU A 21 18.31 -9.76 -11.46
C LEU A 21 17.55 -8.74 -12.32
N PRO A 22 17.31 -7.53 -11.80
CA PRO A 22 16.57 -6.49 -12.49
C PRO A 22 17.38 -5.75 -13.57
N TYR A 23 18.56 -6.27 -13.91
CA TYR A 23 19.47 -5.71 -14.91
C TYR A 23 20.09 -6.79 -15.78
N TYR A 24 20.65 -6.40 -16.91
CA TYR A 24 21.49 -7.23 -17.77
C TYR A 24 22.84 -6.55 -17.98
N ALA A 25 23.83 -7.34 -18.36
CA ALA A 25 25.19 -6.86 -18.56
C ALA A 25 25.70 -7.18 -19.97
N GLN A 26 26.47 -6.26 -20.54
CA GLN A 26 27.20 -6.44 -21.79
C GLN A 26 28.67 -6.06 -21.60
N PHE A 27 29.54 -6.83 -22.22
CA PHE A 27 30.96 -6.51 -22.26
C PHE A 27 31.39 -6.18 -23.69
N ALA A 28 31.90 -4.96 -23.89
CA ALA A 28 32.44 -4.52 -25.17
C ALA A 28 33.62 -3.55 -24.96
N ALA A 29 34.63 -3.64 -25.79
CA ALA A 29 35.77 -2.73 -25.81
C ALA A 29 36.45 -2.48 -24.44
N GLY A 30 36.50 -3.49 -23.57
CA GLY A 30 37.11 -3.37 -22.25
C GLY A 30 36.18 -2.80 -21.17
N VAL A 31 34.90 -2.55 -21.48
CA VAL A 31 33.90 -2.00 -20.57
C VAL A 31 32.80 -3.00 -20.33
N LEU A 32 32.48 -3.26 -19.05
CA LEU A 32 31.28 -3.97 -18.62
C LEU A 32 30.16 -2.96 -18.39
N THR A 33 29.13 -2.97 -19.21
CA THR A 33 27.96 -2.08 -19.07
C THR A 33 26.84 -2.84 -18.42
N ILE A 34 26.30 -2.31 -17.31
CA ILE A 34 25.12 -2.83 -16.62
C ILE A 34 23.93 -1.92 -16.93
N THR A 35 22.85 -2.51 -17.41
CA THR A 35 21.66 -1.77 -17.83
C THR A 35 20.43 -2.34 -17.12
N ALA A 36 19.58 -1.47 -16.59
CA ALA A 36 18.31 -1.87 -16.00
C ALA A 36 17.39 -2.54 -17.03
N LYS A 37 16.73 -3.63 -16.64
CA LYS A 37 15.64 -4.24 -17.44
C LYS A 37 14.40 -3.33 -17.47
N MET A 38 14.25 -2.48 -16.44
CA MET A 38 13.19 -1.46 -16.39
C MET A 38 13.65 -0.19 -17.12
N ALA A 39 12.85 0.26 -18.09
CA ALA A 39 13.10 1.50 -18.79
C ALA A 39 12.73 2.73 -17.95
N GLY A 40 13.29 3.89 -18.29
CA GLY A 40 12.94 5.19 -17.71
C GLY A 40 13.55 5.44 -16.33
N VAL A 41 13.00 6.44 -15.62
CA VAL A 41 13.52 6.91 -14.32
C VAL A 41 13.47 5.85 -13.22
N ARG A 42 12.63 4.84 -13.35
CA ARG A 42 12.56 3.73 -12.39
C ARG A 42 13.86 2.91 -12.36
N GLY A 43 14.52 2.79 -13.49
CA GLY A 43 15.82 2.12 -13.56
C GLY A 43 16.88 2.79 -12.69
N ASN A 44 16.75 4.09 -12.44
CA ASN A 44 17.69 4.87 -11.63
C ASN A 44 17.64 4.51 -10.13
N SER A 45 16.57 3.86 -9.68
CA SER A 45 16.43 3.41 -8.27
C SER A 45 17.14 2.08 -8.00
N LEU A 46 17.65 1.40 -9.02
CA LEU A 46 18.39 0.16 -8.86
C LEU A 46 19.81 0.43 -8.38
N ILE A 47 20.22 -0.32 -7.37
CA ILE A 47 21.55 -0.26 -6.78
C ILE A 47 22.32 -1.51 -7.17
N VAL A 48 23.55 -1.34 -7.58
CA VAL A 48 24.48 -2.44 -7.86
C VAL A 48 25.61 -2.39 -6.85
N ASP A 49 25.73 -3.44 -6.05
CA ASP A 49 26.83 -3.64 -5.12
C ASP A 49 27.91 -4.51 -5.77
N ALA A 50 29.14 -4.04 -5.77
CA ALA A 50 30.30 -4.80 -6.24
C ALA A 50 31.30 -5.03 -5.09
N TYR A 51 31.56 -6.30 -4.77
CA TYR A 51 32.52 -6.71 -3.76
C TYR A 51 33.75 -7.36 -4.41
N PHE A 52 34.94 -6.90 -4.04
CA PHE A 52 36.20 -7.44 -4.54
C PHE A 52 37.01 -8.01 -3.38
N VAL A 53 37.45 -9.26 -3.54
CA VAL A 53 38.12 -10.02 -2.47
C VAL A 53 39.64 -9.84 -2.49
N GLN A 54 40.26 -9.18 -3.49
CA GLN A 54 41.71 -8.97 -3.55
C GLN A 54 42.16 -7.68 -4.25
N SER A 55 43.30 -7.20 -3.83
CA SER A 55 43.87 -5.86 -3.90
C SER A 55 44.54 -5.43 -5.21
N THR A 56 44.46 -6.15 -6.29
CA THR A 56 45.14 -5.80 -7.55
C THR A 56 44.19 -5.47 -8.70
N PHE A 57 42.91 -5.34 -8.41
CA PHE A 57 41.89 -5.08 -9.41
C PHE A 57 41.36 -3.67 -9.24
N SER A 58 41.51 -2.83 -10.25
CA SER A 58 40.85 -1.51 -10.28
C SER A 58 39.66 -1.60 -11.23
N VAL A 59 38.44 -1.38 -10.72
CA VAL A 59 37.26 -1.18 -11.53
C VAL A 59 37.01 0.32 -11.66
N ARG A 60 36.99 0.80 -12.88
CA ARG A 60 36.56 2.15 -13.18
C ARG A 60 35.09 2.08 -13.60
N ILE A 61 34.21 2.65 -12.78
CA ILE A 61 32.82 2.83 -13.15
C ILE A 61 32.73 4.20 -13.80
N THR A 62 32.40 4.22 -15.11
CA THR A 62 32.10 5.45 -15.84
C THR A 62 30.60 5.50 -16.10
N ASP A 63 29.97 6.57 -15.66
CA ASP A 63 28.65 6.92 -16.11
C ASP A 63 28.66 7.18 -17.62
N SER A 64 27.85 6.45 -18.39
CA SER A 64 27.76 6.61 -19.85
C SER A 64 26.78 7.70 -20.26
N SER A 65 26.16 8.44 -19.33
CA SER A 65 25.30 9.55 -19.69
C SER A 65 26.12 10.75 -20.13
N THR A 66 26.31 10.90 -21.44
CA THR A 66 26.97 12.03 -22.09
C THR A 66 26.18 13.33 -22.05
N THR A 67 25.11 13.41 -21.26
CA THR A 67 24.17 14.55 -21.26
C THR A 67 23.87 15.12 -19.87
N SER A 68 24.57 14.73 -18.83
CA SER A 68 24.48 15.42 -17.54
C SER A 68 25.65 16.36 -17.32
N PRO A 69 25.45 17.68 -17.21
CA PRO A 69 26.49 18.61 -16.80
C PRO A 69 26.71 18.44 -15.30
N GLY A 70 27.59 17.52 -14.91
CA GLY A 70 27.92 17.25 -13.52
C GLY A 70 28.32 15.80 -13.23
N GLY A 71 28.59 14.99 -14.25
CA GLY A 71 29.04 13.62 -14.10
C GLY A 71 30.26 13.51 -13.20
N THR A 72 30.06 13.04 -11.98
CA THR A 72 31.16 12.72 -11.05
C THR A 72 31.76 11.41 -11.49
N THR A 73 32.94 11.49 -12.12
CA THR A 73 33.76 10.30 -12.40
C THR A 73 34.28 9.79 -11.05
N GLY A 74 33.66 8.77 -10.50
CA GLY A 74 34.15 8.07 -9.30
C GLY A 74 35.44 7.35 -9.63
N GLN A 75 36.57 7.86 -9.23
CA GLN A 75 37.86 7.18 -9.29
C GLN A 75 38.11 6.52 -7.93
N TRP A 76 38.11 5.19 -7.91
CA TRP A 76 38.42 4.43 -6.70
C TRP A 76 39.90 4.16 -6.60
N THR A 77 40.51 4.54 -5.47
CA THR A 77 41.88 4.20 -5.12
C THR A 77 41.85 2.97 -4.22
N THR A 78 42.66 1.98 -4.57
CA THR A 78 42.81 0.73 -3.81
C THR A 78 43.49 0.98 -2.47
N SER A 79 42.86 0.60 -1.38
CA SER A 79 43.51 0.24 -0.12
C SER A 79 43.08 -1.19 0.27
N ASN A 80 43.94 -1.86 1.04
CA ASN A 80 43.92 -3.31 1.28
C ASN A 80 42.71 -3.86 2.08
N ASP A 81 41.59 -3.19 2.10
CA ASP A 81 40.40 -3.63 2.82
C ASP A 81 39.34 -4.16 1.86
N ILE A 82 38.46 -5.01 2.34
CA ILE A 82 37.33 -5.55 1.61
C ILE A 82 36.35 -4.39 1.39
N TYR A 83 36.28 -3.86 0.17
CA TYR A 83 35.38 -2.76 -0.15
C TYR A 83 34.23 -3.25 -1.03
N GLY A 84 33.00 -2.97 -0.57
CA GLY A 84 31.84 -2.94 -1.43
C GLY A 84 31.73 -1.56 -2.08
N ALA A 85 31.58 -1.50 -3.39
CA ALA A 85 31.18 -0.30 -4.10
C ALA A 85 29.68 -0.40 -4.40
N GLU A 86 28.93 0.52 -3.81
CA GLU A 86 27.50 0.66 -4.10
C GLU A 86 27.32 1.81 -5.09
N PHE A 87 26.60 1.57 -6.19
CA PHE A 87 26.29 2.62 -7.16
C PHE A 87 24.87 2.46 -7.68
N SER A 88 24.19 3.60 -7.81
CA SER A 88 22.86 3.66 -8.42
C SER A 88 22.98 3.75 -9.93
N LEU A 89 22.07 3.10 -10.64
CA LEU A 89 21.95 3.30 -12.07
C LEU A 89 21.37 4.69 -12.35
N ILE A 90 21.83 5.31 -13.43
CA ILE A 90 21.45 6.66 -13.84
C ILE A 90 21.16 6.71 -15.34
N GLY A 91 20.60 7.82 -15.83
CA GLY A 91 20.37 8.06 -17.25
C GLY A 91 18.97 7.72 -17.75
N GLY A 92 18.11 7.18 -16.90
CA GLY A 92 16.68 7.05 -17.20
C GLY A 92 16.02 8.43 -17.16
N THR A 93 15.63 8.96 -18.30
CA THR A 93 15.01 10.30 -18.45
C THR A 93 13.53 10.27 -18.79
N THR A 94 13.05 9.15 -19.30
CA THR A 94 11.62 9.03 -19.69
C THR A 94 10.79 8.75 -18.46
N ALA A 95 9.84 9.62 -18.17
CA ALA A 95 8.85 9.36 -17.13
C ALA A 95 7.94 8.21 -17.57
N ASP A 96 7.70 7.28 -16.65
CA ASP A 96 6.72 6.21 -16.87
C ASP A 96 5.31 6.77 -16.91
N SER A 97 4.41 6.09 -17.62
CA SER A 97 2.98 6.39 -17.59
C SER A 97 2.18 5.12 -17.33
N ILE A 98 1.35 5.16 -16.29
CA ILE A 98 0.40 4.08 -16.00
C ILE A 98 -0.96 4.28 -16.69
N ALA A 99 -1.12 5.32 -17.52
CA ALA A 99 -2.41 5.67 -18.11
C ALA A 99 -3.04 4.53 -18.89
N ASP A 100 -2.25 3.86 -19.74
CA ASP A 100 -2.73 2.73 -20.54
C ASP A 100 -3.10 1.51 -19.69
N VAL A 101 -2.31 1.26 -18.64
CA VAL A 101 -2.60 0.18 -17.67
C VAL A 101 -3.91 0.48 -16.93
N ILE A 102 -4.10 1.70 -16.44
CA ILE A 102 -5.34 2.13 -15.78
C ILE A 102 -6.54 1.96 -16.71
N THR A 103 -6.40 2.32 -17.99
CA THR A 103 -7.44 2.13 -18.98
C THR A 103 -7.77 0.64 -19.19
N ALA A 104 -6.75 -0.20 -19.29
CA ALA A 104 -6.91 -1.64 -19.49
C ALA A 104 -7.61 -2.36 -18.31
N ILE A 105 -7.39 -1.88 -17.07
CA ILE A 105 -7.97 -2.47 -15.86
C ILE A 105 -9.27 -1.78 -15.40
N ALA A 106 -9.75 -0.77 -16.10
CA ALA A 106 -10.85 0.09 -15.66
C ALA A 106 -12.17 -0.63 -15.36
N SER A 107 -12.42 -1.79 -15.99
CA SER A 107 -13.62 -2.62 -15.76
C SER A 107 -13.38 -3.80 -14.82
N GLN A 108 -12.18 -3.97 -14.30
CA GLN A 108 -11.81 -5.12 -13.48
C GLN A 108 -11.69 -4.73 -12.01
N ARG A 109 -12.04 -5.66 -11.14
CA ARG A 109 -11.84 -5.51 -9.70
C ARG A 109 -10.57 -6.24 -9.26
N PHE A 110 -9.68 -5.50 -8.63
CA PHE A 110 -8.55 -6.02 -7.89
C PHE A 110 -8.69 -5.64 -6.41
N ASN A 111 -8.30 -6.49 -5.50
CA ASN A 111 -8.35 -6.14 -4.08
C ASN A 111 -7.26 -5.10 -3.74
N ARG A 112 -6.05 -5.34 -4.22
CA ARG A 112 -4.91 -4.45 -4.02
C ARG A 112 -4.20 -4.21 -5.35
N ILE A 113 -3.83 -2.96 -5.61
CA ILE A 113 -3.05 -2.55 -6.77
C ILE A 113 -1.72 -1.98 -6.28
N VAL A 114 -0.63 -2.61 -6.67
CA VAL A 114 0.71 -2.09 -6.40
C VAL A 114 1.15 -1.21 -7.56
N VAL A 115 1.51 0.02 -7.26
CA VAL A 115 2.07 0.93 -8.25
C VAL A 115 3.59 0.97 -8.14
N ALA A 116 4.25 0.76 -9.26
CA ALA A 116 5.71 0.80 -9.33
C ALA A 116 6.27 2.24 -9.38
N SER A 117 5.48 3.19 -9.87
CA SER A 117 5.86 4.59 -10.02
C SER A 117 5.31 5.40 -8.84
N ASN A 118 6.17 6.18 -8.19
CA ASN A 118 5.81 7.03 -7.05
C ASN A 118 5.83 8.53 -7.37
N ASP A 119 5.85 8.90 -8.65
CA ASP A 119 5.69 10.28 -9.06
C ASP A 119 4.22 10.76 -8.93
N ALA A 120 4.04 12.04 -8.63
CA ALA A 120 2.73 12.62 -8.35
C ALA A 120 1.71 12.40 -9.49
N THR A 121 2.14 12.44 -10.76
CA THR A 121 1.22 12.27 -11.89
C THR A 121 0.62 10.86 -11.96
N ASN A 122 1.45 9.83 -11.77
CA ASN A 122 0.99 8.44 -11.78
C ASN A 122 0.22 8.09 -10.50
N MET A 123 0.66 8.59 -9.36
CA MET A 123 -0.07 8.42 -8.10
C MET A 123 -1.48 9.04 -8.18
N LEU A 124 -1.61 10.26 -8.69
CA LEU A 124 -2.91 10.91 -8.89
C LEU A 124 -3.81 10.12 -9.85
N ARG A 125 -3.25 9.55 -10.94
CA ARG A 125 -4.01 8.66 -11.85
C ARG A 125 -4.55 7.44 -11.12
N LEU A 126 -3.70 6.81 -10.29
CA LEU A 126 -4.13 5.66 -9.48
C LEU A 126 -5.23 6.06 -8.49
N VAL A 127 -5.06 7.13 -7.73
CA VAL A 127 -6.06 7.63 -6.78
C VAL A 127 -7.39 7.92 -7.47
N THR A 128 -7.35 8.64 -8.60
CA THR A 128 -8.55 8.95 -9.38
C THR A 128 -9.27 7.68 -9.85
N HIS A 129 -8.52 6.67 -10.29
CA HIS A 129 -9.08 5.37 -10.67
C HIS A 129 -9.74 4.67 -9.47
N LEU A 130 -9.05 4.57 -8.33
CA LEU A 130 -9.56 3.93 -7.12
C LEU A 130 -10.86 4.58 -6.62
N ASP A 131 -10.90 5.91 -6.57
CA ASP A 131 -12.05 6.67 -6.11
C ASP A 131 -13.23 6.55 -7.07
N SER A 132 -12.99 6.60 -8.39
CA SER A 132 -14.03 6.46 -9.40
C SER A 132 -14.70 5.08 -9.36
N LEU A 133 -13.93 4.03 -9.16
CA LEU A 133 -14.44 2.65 -9.09
C LEU A 133 -15.11 2.32 -7.75
N ALA A 134 -14.70 2.97 -6.66
CA ALA A 134 -15.32 2.81 -5.35
C ALA A 134 -16.68 3.48 -5.24
N GLY A 135 -17.06 4.30 -6.23
CA GLY A 135 -18.33 5.01 -6.25
C GLY A 135 -19.55 4.08 -6.09
N VAL A 136 -20.63 4.63 -5.52
CA VAL A 136 -21.85 3.88 -5.14
C VAL A 136 -22.46 3.09 -6.31
N THR A 137 -22.39 3.64 -7.53
CA THR A 137 -22.97 3.01 -8.73
C THR A 137 -22.09 1.95 -9.35
N VAL A 138 -20.77 2.01 -9.15
CA VAL A 138 -19.81 1.05 -9.73
C VAL A 138 -19.51 -0.08 -8.74
N GLY A 139 -19.21 0.25 -7.49
CA GLY A 139 -19.01 -0.70 -6.40
C GLY A 139 -17.74 -1.57 -6.52
N LEU A 140 -16.81 -1.26 -7.41
CA LEU A 140 -15.54 -1.99 -7.57
C LEU A 140 -14.49 -1.41 -6.61
N ARG A 141 -14.63 -1.72 -5.32
CA ARG A 141 -13.78 -1.19 -4.26
C ARG A 141 -12.40 -1.82 -4.30
N GLN A 142 -11.37 -0.98 -4.39
CA GLN A 142 -9.97 -1.38 -4.51
C GLN A 142 -9.10 -0.44 -3.68
N GLN A 143 -7.89 -0.87 -3.32
CA GLN A 143 -6.92 -0.04 -2.61
C GLN A 143 -5.56 -0.10 -3.30
N GLY A 144 -4.86 1.05 -3.34
CA GLY A 144 -3.54 1.19 -3.91
C GLY A 144 -2.44 1.11 -2.87
N ILE A 145 -1.30 0.56 -3.24
CA ILE A 145 -0.11 0.50 -2.40
C ILE A 145 1.09 0.96 -3.21
N ALA A 146 1.82 1.92 -2.66
CA ALA A 146 3.09 2.41 -3.15
C ALA A 146 4.15 2.34 -2.05
N ALA A 147 5.42 2.48 -2.40
CA ALA A 147 6.48 2.68 -1.42
C ALA A 147 7.49 3.72 -1.90
N VAL A 148 8.01 4.47 -0.95
CA VAL A 148 9.04 5.49 -1.15
C VAL A 148 10.26 5.15 -0.30
N ILE A 149 11.44 5.32 -0.89
CA ILE A 149 12.74 5.00 -0.27
C ILE A 149 13.61 6.25 -0.04
N SER A 150 13.03 7.42 -0.22
CA SER A 150 13.67 8.72 -0.08
C SER A 150 13.66 9.21 1.37
N THR A 151 14.26 10.40 1.58
CA THR A 151 14.26 11.06 2.90
C THR A 151 12.84 11.29 3.41
N LEU A 152 12.67 11.39 4.73
CA LEU A 152 11.36 11.61 5.35
C LEU A 152 10.61 12.81 4.75
N ALA A 153 11.29 13.95 4.58
CA ALA A 153 10.67 15.16 4.05
C ALA A 153 10.15 14.97 2.61
N ALA A 154 10.94 14.34 1.73
CA ALA A 154 10.50 14.04 0.36
C ALA A 154 9.34 13.03 0.34
N SER A 155 9.38 12.04 1.21
CA SER A 155 8.33 11.01 1.32
C SER A 155 7.01 11.58 1.86
N ILE A 156 7.07 12.48 2.86
CA ILE A 156 5.91 13.22 3.35
C ILE A 156 5.25 14.02 2.23
N THR A 157 6.06 14.67 1.39
CA THR A 157 5.53 15.42 0.23
C THR A 157 4.73 14.52 -0.70
N VAL A 158 5.20 13.30 -0.98
CA VAL A 158 4.46 12.33 -1.80
C VAL A 158 3.12 11.95 -1.16
N ALA A 159 3.12 11.57 0.12
CA ALA A 159 1.90 11.14 0.81
C ALA A 159 0.87 12.26 0.94
N THR A 160 1.30 13.47 1.35
CA THR A 160 0.40 14.61 1.58
C THR A 160 -0.12 15.22 0.28
N THR A 161 0.61 15.11 -0.83
CA THR A 161 0.13 15.55 -2.14
C THR A 161 -1.08 14.73 -2.58
N GLU A 162 -1.04 13.42 -2.38
CA GLU A 162 -2.15 12.53 -2.76
C GLU A 162 -3.30 12.55 -1.75
N ASN A 163 -2.99 12.60 -0.47
CA ASN A 163 -3.95 12.69 0.66
C ASN A 163 -5.21 11.81 0.47
N ALA A 164 -5.01 10.55 0.07
CA ALA A 164 -6.07 9.65 -0.38
C ALA A 164 -6.34 8.53 0.63
N SER A 165 -7.61 8.27 0.92
CA SER A 165 -8.02 7.21 1.85
C SER A 165 -7.82 5.79 1.30
N ARG A 166 -7.74 5.64 -0.03
CA ARG A 166 -7.58 4.34 -0.70
C ARG A 166 -6.15 4.05 -1.12
N LEU A 167 -5.20 4.90 -0.72
CA LEU A 167 -3.79 4.75 -1.04
C LEU A 167 -2.97 4.60 0.25
N GLN A 168 -2.15 3.57 0.33
CA GLN A 168 -1.12 3.41 1.35
C GLN A 168 0.24 3.69 0.73
N VAL A 169 1.05 4.51 1.40
CA VAL A 169 2.42 4.81 1.00
C VAL A 169 3.38 4.28 2.08
N GLY A 170 4.04 3.17 1.79
CA GLY A 170 5.11 2.63 2.64
C GLY A 170 6.36 3.51 2.60
N TRP A 171 7.01 3.72 3.72
CA TRP A 171 8.27 4.46 3.78
C TRP A 171 9.39 3.60 4.35
N HIS A 172 10.47 3.44 3.57
CA HIS A 172 11.68 2.72 3.96
C HIS A 172 12.91 3.48 3.51
N TYR A 173 13.42 4.36 4.37
CA TYR A 173 14.60 5.19 4.06
C TYR A 173 15.84 4.33 3.81
N ALA A 174 16.67 4.76 2.86
CA ALA A 174 17.92 4.09 2.47
C ALA A 174 17.76 2.59 2.18
N SER A 175 16.60 2.19 1.65
CA SER A 175 16.35 0.80 1.25
C SER A 175 17.29 0.37 0.15
N LYS A 176 17.89 -0.82 0.31
CA LYS A 176 18.64 -1.50 -0.77
C LYS A 176 17.72 -2.22 -1.77
N ILE A 177 16.45 -2.34 -1.42
CA ILE A 177 15.43 -2.95 -2.24
C ILE A 177 14.64 -1.85 -2.95
N PRO A 178 14.38 -1.97 -4.26
CA PRO A 178 13.60 -0.98 -4.99
C PRO A 178 12.20 -0.76 -4.38
N GLY A 179 11.71 0.48 -4.43
CA GLY A 179 10.39 0.84 -3.90
C GLY A 179 9.25 -0.06 -4.35
N PRO A 180 9.14 -0.45 -5.64
CA PRO A 180 8.12 -1.40 -6.11
C PRO A 180 8.12 -2.75 -5.40
N GLU A 181 9.29 -3.28 -5.06
CA GLU A 181 9.41 -4.56 -4.35
C GLU A 181 8.99 -4.42 -2.88
N VAL A 182 9.35 -3.30 -2.25
CA VAL A 182 8.86 -2.94 -0.90
C VAL A 182 7.34 -2.83 -0.91
N ALA A 183 6.75 -2.15 -1.90
CA ALA A 183 5.31 -2.02 -2.05
C ALA A 183 4.62 -3.36 -2.28
N ALA A 184 5.20 -4.24 -3.10
CA ALA A 184 4.66 -5.58 -3.35
C ALA A 184 4.69 -6.46 -2.08
N THR A 185 5.78 -6.40 -1.31
CA THR A 185 5.89 -7.12 -0.03
C THR A 185 4.87 -6.59 0.99
N LEU A 186 4.68 -5.27 1.06
CA LEU A 186 3.67 -4.65 1.92
C LEU A 186 2.26 -5.07 1.51
N ALA A 187 1.97 -5.12 0.21
CA ALA A 187 0.69 -5.61 -0.31
C ALA A 187 0.42 -7.07 0.07
N ALA A 188 1.42 -7.93 -0.07
CA ALA A 188 1.32 -9.33 0.31
C ALA A 188 1.09 -9.51 1.82
N ALA A 189 1.81 -8.74 2.65
CA ALA A 189 1.63 -8.75 4.10
C ALA A 189 0.22 -8.30 4.51
N ARG A 190 -0.32 -7.27 3.86
CA ARG A 190 -1.69 -6.82 4.09
C ARG A 190 -2.73 -7.87 3.66
N LEU A 191 -2.58 -8.47 2.49
CA LEU A 191 -3.49 -9.52 2.02
C LEU A 191 -3.51 -10.72 2.98
N ALA A 192 -2.37 -11.09 3.53
CA ALA A 192 -2.28 -12.16 4.52
C ALA A 192 -2.91 -11.76 5.87
N GLY A 193 -2.71 -10.50 6.30
CA GLY A 193 -3.21 -9.99 7.57
C GLY A 193 -4.72 -9.69 7.56
N ASP A 194 -5.23 -9.16 6.45
CA ASP A 194 -6.67 -8.82 6.31
C ASP A 194 -7.57 -10.08 6.28
N GLY A 195 -7.03 -11.28 6.44
CA GLY A 195 -7.80 -12.53 6.41
C GLY A 195 -8.45 -12.83 5.05
N SER A 196 -7.95 -12.20 3.99
CA SER A 196 -8.53 -12.36 2.66
C SER A 196 -8.10 -13.67 2.00
N VAL A 197 -9.07 -14.41 1.45
CA VAL A 197 -8.83 -15.60 0.63
C VAL A 197 -8.87 -15.21 -0.84
N GLY A 198 -7.76 -15.45 -1.55
CA GLY A 198 -7.67 -15.08 -2.98
C GLY A 198 -7.77 -13.57 -3.24
N GLY A 199 -7.43 -12.73 -2.25
CA GLY A 199 -7.49 -11.27 -2.36
C GLY A 199 -8.89 -10.67 -2.22
N ILE A 200 -9.90 -11.46 -1.87
CA ILE A 200 -11.26 -11.01 -1.63
C ILE A 200 -11.63 -11.39 -0.20
N LEU A 201 -12.14 -10.42 0.56
CA LEU A 201 -12.70 -10.68 1.88
C LEU A 201 -14.03 -11.42 1.69
N VAL A 202 -14.06 -12.71 2.00
CA VAL A 202 -15.27 -13.53 1.82
C VAL A 202 -15.54 -14.36 3.06
N GLY A 203 -16.83 -14.40 3.42
CA GLY A 203 -17.37 -15.29 4.43
C GLY A 203 -17.22 -14.79 5.87
N GLU A 204 -17.80 -15.56 6.78
CA GLU A 204 -17.88 -15.21 8.20
C GLU A 204 -16.55 -15.33 8.96
N SER A 205 -15.56 -16.00 8.38
CA SER A 205 -14.22 -16.18 8.98
C SER A 205 -13.21 -15.08 8.59
N ALA A 206 -13.57 -14.18 7.67
CA ALA A 206 -12.71 -13.05 7.36
C ALA A 206 -12.75 -12.02 8.48
N ASP A 207 -11.59 -11.58 8.94
CA ASP A 207 -11.46 -10.47 9.88
C ASP A 207 -10.87 -9.25 9.18
N PRO A 208 -11.73 -8.37 8.63
CA PRO A 208 -11.27 -7.18 7.92
C PRO A 208 -10.70 -6.10 8.86
N SER A 209 -10.87 -6.25 10.17
CA SER A 209 -10.39 -5.32 11.19
C SER A 209 -9.06 -5.74 11.81
N ALA A 210 -8.37 -6.73 11.24
CA ALA A 210 -7.10 -7.21 11.75
C ALA A 210 -6.07 -6.07 11.85
N ASN A 211 -5.52 -5.89 13.04
CA ASN A 211 -4.45 -4.93 13.27
C ASN A 211 -3.14 -5.46 12.65
N LEU A 212 -2.58 -4.67 11.74
CA LEU A 212 -1.35 -5.01 11.01
C LEU A 212 -0.08 -4.42 11.62
N ASP A 213 -0.17 -3.84 12.82
CA ASP A 213 0.99 -3.27 13.51
C ASP A 213 2.00 -4.36 13.87
N GLY A 214 3.26 -4.09 13.56
CA GLY A 214 4.34 -5.04 13.80
C GLY A 214 4.39 -6.22 12.81
N VAL A 215 3.55 -6.26 11.77
CA VAL A 215 3.59 -7.33 10.77
C VAL A 215 4.95 -7.36 10.08
N GLN A 216 5.54 -8.57 10.07
CA GLN A 216 6.87 -8.81 9.52
C GLN A 216 6.86 -8.80 8.00
N LEU A 217 7.80 -8.08 7.41
CA LEU A 217 8.03 -8.08 5.97
C LEU A 217 9.18 -9.03 5.62
N ALA A 218 8.84 -10.21 5.12
CA ALA A 218 9.76 -11.34 5.02
C ALA A 218 10.96 -11.10 4.08
N THR A 219 10.86 -10.17 3.13
CA THR A 219 11.89 -9.90 2.13
C THR A 219 12.50 -8.49 2.24
N VAL A 220 11.96 -7.63 3.10
CA VAL A 220 12.47 -6.28 3.29
C VAL A 220 13.51 -6.28 4.40
N LEU A 221 14.77 -6.07 4.01
CA LEU A 221 15.90 -6.00 4.95
C LEU A 221 15.89 -4.67 5.69
N ALA A 222 16.18 -4.72 6.98
CA ALA A 222 16.40 -3.53 7.79
C ALA A 222 17.73 -2.83 7.38
N GLN A 223 17.76 -1.52 7.57
CA GLN A 223 18.98 -0.74 7.37
C GLN A 223 20.09 -1.24 8.29
N THR A 224 21.27 -1.43 7.72
CA THR A 224 22.46 -1.90 8.49
C THR A 224 23.08 -0.78 9.30
N ALA A 225 23.07 0.45 8.81
CA ALA A 225 23.58 1.60 9.54
C ALA A 225 22.52 2.13 10.51
N ALA A 226 22.89 2.31 11.77
CA ALA A 226 21.97 2.83 12.79
C ALA A 226 21.48 4.27 12.47
N LEU A 227 22.26 5.05 11.73
CA LEU A 227 21.90 6.40 11.30
C LEU A 227 20.80 6.42 10.22
N ASP A 228 20.61 5.31 9.50
CA ASP A 228 19.60 5.19 8.47
C ASP A 228 18.27 4.60 9.02
N GLN A 229 18.32 4.08 10.25
CA GLN A 229 17.12 3.57 10.91
C GLN A 229 16.26 4.73 11.41
N PRO A 230 14.93 4.69 11.16
CA PRO A 230 14.06 5.76 11.58
C PRO A 230 14.01 5.87 13.12
N THR A 231 14.14 7.08 13.62
CA THR A 231 13.95 7.41 15.03
C THR A 231 12.48 7.39 15.40
N ALA A 232 12.15 7.28 16.69
CA ALA A 232 10.76 7.32 17.16
C ALA A 232 10.03 8.60 16.72
N THR A 233 10.72 9.75 16.73
CA THR A 233 10.16 11.03 16.28
C THR A 233 9.90 11.05 14.78
N GLU A 234 10.75 10.45 13.98
CA GLU A 234 10.55 10.33 12.53
C GLU A 234 9.39 9.37 12.22
N VAL A 235 9.27 8.27 12.94
CA VAL A 235 8.14 7.35 12.83
C VAL A 235 6.83 8.06 13.14
N GLU A 236 6.76 8.81 14.24
CA GLU A 236 5.58 9.61 14.60
C GLU A 236 5.27 10.67 13.54
N SER A 237 6.28 11.39 13.07
CA SER A 237 6.12 12.36 11.99
C SER A 237 5.62 11.73 10.69
N ALA A 238 6.14 10.56 10.32
CA ALA A 238 5.69 9.81 9.15
C ALA A 238 4.22 9.43 9.27
N LEU A 239 3.81 8.84 10.38
CA LEU A 239 2.43 8.44 10.65
C LEU A 239 1.47 9.63 10.59
N ASN A 240 1.82 10.74 11.23
CA ASN A 240 1.02 11.96 11.24
C ASN A 240 0.86 12.61 9.85
N ASN A 241 1.70 12.24 8.90
CA ASN A 241 1.64 12.72 7.52
C ASN A 241 1.21 11.64 6.51
N GLY A 242 0.59 10.55 6.97
CA GLY A 242 0.02 9.53 6.10
C GLY A 242 1.05 8.62 5.43
N LEU A 243 2.22 8.45 6.02
CA LEU A 243 3.20 7.45 5.62
C LEU A 243 3.13 6.24 6.54
N ALA A 244 3.23 5.05 5.99
CA ALA A 244 3.34 3.78 6.71
C ALA A 244 4.83 3.40 6.88
N PRO A 245 5.48 3.74 8.01
CA PRO A 245 6.91 3.54 8.17
C PRO A 245 7.24 2.08 8.43
N LEU A 246 8.34 1.63 7.80
CA LEU A 246 8.95 0.35 8.03
C LEU A 246 10.12 0.53 8.99
N VAL A 247 10.07 -0.21 10.09
CA VAL A 247 11.06 -0.14 11.17
C VAL A 247 11.79 -1.47 11.33
N PRO A 248 13.01 -1.51 11.88
CA PRO A 248 13.67 -2.76 12.20
C PRO A 248 12.80 -3.64 13.10
N SER A 249 12.68 -4.90 12.75
CA SER A 249 11.87 -5.85 13.51
C SER A 249 12.61 -6.35 14.76
N ASN A 250 11.96 -6.22 15.91
CA ASN A 250 12.46 -6.84 17.15
C ASN A 250 12.29 -8.36 17.16
N ALA A 251 11.26 -8.88 16.51
CA ALA A 251 10.97 -10.32 16.48
C ALA A 251 11.85 -11.06 15.46
N ARG A 252 12.30 -10.38 14.40
CA ARG A 252 13.16 -10.95 13.36
C ARG A 252 14.28 -9.99 13.02
N PRO A 253 15.39 -10.00 13.75
CA PRO A 253 16.54 -9.13 13.48
C PRO A 253 17.03 -9.22 12.03
N GLY A 254 17.37 -8.08 11.43
CA GLY A 254 17.80 -7.98 10.05
C GLY A 254 16.67 -7.78 9.03
N PHE A 255 15.41 -7.84 9.45
CA PHE A 255 14.25 -7.57 8.61
C PHE A 255 13.44 -6.40 9.14
N CYS A 256 12.55 -5.85 8.30
CA CYS A 256 11.62 -4.81 8.69
C CYS A 256 10.27 -5.37 9.15
N ALA A 257 9.62 -4.58 9.98
CA ALA A 257 8.22 -4.71 10.32
C ALA A 257 7.48 -3.41 9.99
N LEU A 258 6.20 -3.50 9.70
CA LEU A 258 5.33 -2.34 9.54
C LEU A 258 5.04 -1.75 10.93
N ALA A 259 5.39 -0.48 11.15
CA ALA A 259 5.12 0.16 12.45
C ALA A 259 3.62 0.34 12.69
N ARG A 260 2.92 0.84 11.69
CA ARG A 260 1.46 0.96 11.65
C ARG A 260 0.96 1.06 10.21
N SER A 261 -0.19 0.45 9.94
CA SER A 261 -0.79 0.44 8.61
C SER A 261 -1.70 1.65 8.43
N VAL A 262 -1.20 2.71 7.76
CA VAL A 262 -1.94 3.94 7.55
C VAL A 262 -2.14 4.24 6.07
N THR A 263 -3.22 4.95 5.75
CA THR A 263 -3.48 5.53 4.42
C THR A 263 -2.73 6.85 4.26
N SER A 264 -2.61 7.34 3.03
CA SER A 264 -2.01 8.67 2.82
C SER A 264 -2.92 9.83 3.23
N ARG A 265 -4.17 9.56 3.66
CA ARG A 265 -5.10 10.59 4.10
C ARG A 265 -4.81 11.05 5.52
N SER A 266 -4.07 12.13 5.65
CA SER A 266 -3.76 12.77 6.94
C SER A 266 -4.44 14.14 7.12
N LEU A 267 -5.04 14.69 6.05
CA LEU A 267 -5.65 16.02 6.05
C LEU A 267 -7.12 15.96 5.63
N SER A 268 -7.94 16.78 6.26
CA SER A 268 -9.31 17.12 5.83
C SER A 268 -9.42 18.63 5.70
N ASN A 269 -9.72 19.13 4.49
CA ASN A 269 -9.76 20.56 4.19
C ASN A 269 -8.48 21.32 4.61
N GLY A 270 -7.32 20.69 4.46
CA GLY A 270 -6.03 21.27 4.84
C GLY A 270 -5.70 21.23 6.34
N VAL A 271 -6.56 20.67 7.17
CA VAL A 271 -6.36 20.52 8.62
C VAL A 271 -6.04 19.05 8.94
N PRO A 272 -5.08 18.77 9.85
CA PRO A 272 -4.79 17.40 10.28
C PRO A 272 -6.05 16.65 10.75
N ASN A 273 -6.29 15.48 10.21
CA ASN A 273 -7.43 14.64 10.57
C ASN A 273 -7.02 13.15 10.52
N TYR A 274 -6.97 12.54 11.69
CA TYR A 274 -6.53 11.16 11.87
C TYR A 274 -7.68 10.17 12.10
N ALA A 275 -8.93 10.61 12.00
CA ALA A 275 -10.10 9.79 12.32
C ALA A 275 -10.24 8.54 11.43
N VAL A 276 -9.74 8.60 10.20
CA VAL A 276 -9.79 7.50 9.22
C VAL A 276 -8.42 7.25 8.58
N ILE A 277 -7.37 7.42 9.36
CA ILE A 277 -6.00 7.27 8.85
C ILE A 277 -5.63 5.79 8.65
N ASP A 278 -6.16 4.89 9.49
CA ASP A 278 -5.81 3.48 9.43
C ASP A 278 -6.43 2.78 8.23
N THR A 279 -5.65 1.91 7.60
CA THR A 279 -6.11 1.16 6.41
C THR A 279 -7.23 0.18 6.73
N GLU A 280 -7.29 -0.29 7.98
CA GLU A 280 -8.35 -1.20 8.46
C GLU A 280 -9.74 -0.55 8.37
N PHE A 281 -9.86 0.76 8.63
CA PHE A 281 -11.14 1.47 8.47
C PHE A 281 -11.69 1.35 7.05
N VAL A 282 -10.84 1.56 6.05
CA VAL A 282 -11.24 1.43 4.65
C VAL A 282 -11.57 -0.02 4.30
N THR A 283 -10.79 -0.97 4.81
CA THR A 283 -10.99 -2.40 4.57
C THR A 283 -12.31 -2.89 5.16
N VAL A 284 -12.63 -2.47 6.40
CA VAL A 284 -13.90 -2.81 7.05
C VAL A 284 -15.09 -2.19 6.32
N CYS A 285 -15.01 -0.91 5.96
CA CYS A 285 -16.09 -0.26 5.20
C CYS A 285 -16.32 -0.93 3.84
N ASP A 286 -15.25 -1.32 3.14
CA ASP A 286 -15.35 -2.04 1.88
C ASP A 286 -15.98 -3.43 2.06
N TYR A 287 -15.59 -4.17 3.11
CA TYR A 287 -16.17 -5.46 3.46
C TYR A 287 -17.67 -5.37 3.75
N VAL A 288 -18.08 -4.45 4.61
CA VAL A 288 -19.49 -4.22 4.96
C VAL A 288 -20.31 -3.85 3.73
N ALA A 289 -19.78 -2.97 2.89
CA ALA A 289 -20.47 -2.54 1.69
C ALA A 289 -20.61 -3.69 0.65
N ASP A 290 -19.59 -4.53 0.48
CA ASP A 290 -19.63 -5.66 -0.44
C ASP A 290 -20.58 -6.76 0.04
N ASP A 291 -20.53 -7.09 1.34
CA ASP A 291 -21.41 -8.10 1.92
C ASP A 291 -22.87 -7.64 1.90
N LEU A 292 -23.15 -6.39 2.26
CA LEU A 292 -24.51 -5.83 2.16
C LEU A 292 -25.00 -5.79 0.71
N GLN A 293 -24.17 -5.38 -0.24
CA GLN A 293 -24.55 -5.39 -1.65
C GLN A 293 -24.90 -6.78 -2.14
N SER A 294 -24.09 -7.78 -1.80
CA SER A 294 -24.33 -9.18 -2.17
C SER A 294 -25.57 -9.76 -1.49
N SER A 295 -25.71 -9.53 -0.19
CA SER A 295 -26.82 -10.05 0.60
C SER A 295 -28.17 -9.43 0.22
N LEU A 296 -28.20 -8.11 -0.01
CA LEU A 296 -29.40 -7.41 -0.50
C LEU A 296 -29.80 -7.89 -1.91
N ALA A 297 -28.81 -8.02 -2.83
CA ALA A 297 -29.07 -8.52 -4.17
C ALA A 297 -29.68 -9.94 -4.13
N THR A 298 -29.16 -10.80 -3.26
CA THR A 298 -29.66 -12.17 -3.11
C THR A 298 -31.06 -12.21 -2.46
N SER A 299 -31.25 -11.44 -1.36
CA SER A 299 -32.49 -11.49 -0.57
C SER A 299 -33.67 -10.85 -1.27
N TYR A 300 -33.44 -9.82 -2.08
CA TYR A 300 -34.48 -9.04 -2.75
C TYR A 300 -34.56 -9.26 -4.27
N GLN A 301 -33.89 -10.29 -4.78
CA GLN A 301 -33.96 -10.62 -6.20
C GLN A 301 -35.38 -10.85 -6.66
N GLY A 302 -35.88 -10.09 -7.64
CA GLY A 302 -37.23 -10.22 -8.22
C GLY A 302 -38.34 -9.62 -7.35
N PHE A 303 -38.03 -8.89 -6.30
CA PHE A 303 -39.00 -8.13 -5.52
C PHE A 303 -39.40 -6.84 -6.24
N LYS A 304 -40.59 -6.36 -5.92
CA LYS A 304 -41.11 -5.03 -6.31
C LYS A 304 -40.91 -4.07 -5.14
N LEU A 305 -40.61 -2.83 -5.44
CA LEU A 305 -40.56 -1.76 -4.45
C LEU A 305 -41.94 -1.16 -4.22
N GLY A 306 -42.45 -1.28 -3.01
CA GLY A 306 -43.67 -0.62 -2.53
C GLY A 306 -43.36 0.54 -1.60
N ALA A 307 -44.34 1.38 -1.33
CA ALA A 307 -44.27 2.40 -0.31
C ALA A 307 -44.50 1.79 1.08
N ASP A 308 -43.90 2.44 2.09
CA ASP A 308 -44.22 2.10 3.48
C ASP A 308 -45.71 2.39 3.79
N SER A 309 -46.33 1.50 4.52
CA SER A 309 -47.71 1.70 4.97
C SER A 309 -47.77 2.72 6.10
N ALA A 310 -48.70 3.65 6.02
CA ALA A 310 -48.90 4.64 7.07
C ALA A 310 -49.22 4.01 8.46
N ASN A 311 -49.70 2.76 8.45
CA ASN A 311 -50.04 2.01 9.67
C ASN A 311 -48.95 1.00 10.08
N GLY A 312 -47.79 1.00 9.42
CA GLY A 312 -46.69 0.08 9.72
C GLY A 312 -46.94 -1.38 9.33
N ASN A 313 -48.04 -1.71 8.64
CA ASN A 313 -48.34 -3.06 8.22
C ASN A 313 -47.44 -3.51 7.05
N PRO A 314 -46.91 -4.73 7.06
CA PRO A 314 -46.16 -5.26 5.95
C PRO A 314 -47.03 -5.39 4.67
N PRO A 315 -46.39 -5.36 3.47
CA PRO A 315 -47.10 -5.58 2.23
C PRO A 315 -47.82 -6.94 2.22
N LEU A 316 -49.04 -6.98 1.67
CA LEU A 316 -49.80 -8.22 1.55
C LEU A 316 -49.19 -9.23 0.55
N SER A 317 -48.41 -8.73 -0.40
CA SER A 317 -47.73 -9.61 -1.39
C SER A 317 -46.36 -10.01 -0.88
N PRO A 318 -46.00 -11.30 -0.92
CA PRO A 318 -44.72 -11.80 -0.40
C PRO A 318 -43.50 -11.39 -1.24
N ARG A 319 -43.72 -10.78 -2.42
CA ARG A 319 -42.65 -10.28 -3.30
C ARG A 319 -42.66 -8.75 -3.45
N VAL A 320 -43.13 -8.06 -2.43
CA VAL A 320 -43.01 -6.58 -2.34
C VAL A 320 -42.21 -6.24 -1.11
N THR A 321 -41.18 -5.43 -1.30
CA THR A 321 -40.42 -4.87 -0.20
C THR A 321 -40.67 -3.37 -0.09
N THR A 322 -40.34 -2.78 1.06
CA THR A 322 -40.49 -1.35 1.32
C THR A 322 -39.18 -0.79 1.94
N PRO A 323 -38.95 0.51 1.92
CA PRO A 323 -37.77 1.11 2.55
C PRO A 323 -37.58 0.67 4.00
N SER A 324 -38.66 0.59 4.80
CA SER A 324 -38.59 0.18 6.20
C SER A 324 -38.17 -1.28 6.39
N LEU A 325 -38.63 -2.19 5.51
CA LEU A 325 -38.20 -3.58 5.56
C LEU A 325 -36.73 -3.78 5.18
N VAL A 326 -36.27 -3.06 4.17
CA VAL A 326 -34.84 -3.09 3.80
C VAL A 326 -34.00 -2.47 4.90
N ARG A 327 -34.49 -1.38 5.54
CA ARG A 327 -33.81 -0.78 6.69
C ARG A 327 -33.67 -1.75 7.87
N ALA A 328 -34.72 -2.50 8.18
CA ALA A 328 -34.69 -3.50 9.24
C ALA A 328 -33.68 -4.62 8.92
N TYR A 329 -33.65 -5.08 7.67
CA TYR A 329 -32.68 -6.08 7.20
C TYR A 329 -31.21 -5.58 7.35
N ILE A 330 -30.95 -4.34 6.92
CA ILE A 330 -29.61 -3.74 7.06
C ILE A 330 -29.21 -3.64 8.54
N LEU A 331 -30.13 -3.22 9.43
CA LEU A 331 -29.87 -3.15 10.87
C LEU A 331 -29.51 -4.51 11.46
N ASP A 332 -30.23 -5.57 11.08
CA ASP A 332 -29.95 -6.94 11.54
C ASP A 332 -28.52 -7.37 11.09
N ARG A 333 -28.15 -7.06 9.85
CA ARG A 333 -26.79 -7.33 9.36
C ARG A 333 -25.73 -6.51 10.12
N LEU A 334 -25.97 -5.22 10.36
CA LEU A 334 -25.03 -4.37 11.13
C LEU A 334 -24.86 -4.89 12.56
N ALA A 335 -25.95 -5.32 13.23
CA ALA A 335 -25.87 -5.95 14.54
C ALA A 335 -25.04 -7.25 14.52
N GLY A 336 -25.12 -8.02 13.43
CA GLY A 336 -24.26 -9.17 13.21
C GLY A 336 -22.78 -8.84 13.10
N TYR A 337 -22.40 -7.71 12.47
CA TYR A 337 -21.01 -7.25 12.44
C TYR A 337 -20.55 -6.74 13.80
N GLU A 338 -21.42 -6.07 14.56
CA GLU A 338 -21.12 -5.63 15.94
C GLU A 338 -20.87 -6.83 16.86
N ALA A 339 -21.69 -7.88 16.77
CA ALA A 339 -21.51 -9.12 17.53
C ALA A 339 -20.18 -9.82 17.21
N ARG A 340 -19.63 -9.63 16.02
CA ARG A 340 -18.31 -10.13 15.60
C ARG A 340 -17.16 -9.15 15.90
N SER A 341 -17.44 -8.02 16.56
CA SER A 341 -16.46 -6.96 16.86
C SER A 341 -15.80 -6.34 15.60
N ILE A 342 -16.48 -6.39 14.47
CA ILE A 342 -16.06 -5.70 13.24
C ILE A 342 -16.49 -4.23 13.29
N LEU A 343 -17.73 -3.99 13.75
CA LEU A 343 -18.27 -2.65 13.98
C LEU A 343 -18.50 -2.41 15.46
N ARG A 344 -18.64 -1.16 15.83
CA ARG A 344 -19.05 -0.71 17.18
C ARG A 344 -20.17 0.32 17.08
N ASP A 345 -20.85 0.51 18.19
CA ASP A 345 -21.83 1.58 18.40
C ASP A 345 -22.96 1.63 17.35
N VAL A 346 -23.32 0.45 16.78
CA VAL A 346 -24.38 0.32 15.78
C VAL A 346 -25.69 0.90 16.28
N THR A 347 -26.07 0.60 17.53
CA THR A 347 -27.31 1.12 18.15
C THR A 347 -27.26 2.64 18.31
N ALA A 348 -26.13 3.21 18.69
CA ALA A 348 -25.98 4.66 18.85
C ALA A 348 -26.09 5.39 17.51
N ASN A 349 -25.63 4.76 16.43
CA ASN A 349 -25.60 5.33 15.08
C ASN A 349 -26.84 5.02 14.24
N VAL A 350 -27.84 4.32 14.80
CA VAL A 350 -29.07 3.91 14.10
C VAL A 350 -29.83 5.07 13.43
N SER A 351 -29.79 6.25 14.02
CA SER A 351 -30.43 7.46 13.47
C SER A 351 -29.79 7.97 12.16
N LEU A 352 -28.55 7.58 11.90
CA LEU A 352 -27.78 7.93 10.69
C LEU A 352 -28.08 6.97 9.54
N LEU A 353 -28.73 5.82 9.82
CA LEU A 353 -29.14 4.88 8.78
C LEU A 353 -30.36 5.43 8.06
N VAL A 354 -30.19 5.86 6.82
CA VAL A 354 -31.27 6.31 5.94
C VAL A 354 -31.47 5.29 4.83
N VAL A 355 -32.73 4.89 4.61
CA VAL A 355 -33.13 4.04 3.48
C VAL A 355 -34.42 4.65 2.92
N GLU A 356 -34.36 5.11 1.69
CA GLU A 356 -35.46 5.81 1.04
C GLU A 356 -35.59 5.45 -0.43
N ALA A 357 -36.82 5.55 -0.94
CA ALA A 357 -37.07 5.37 -2.37
C ALA A 357 -36.54 6.59 -3.12
N ASP A 358 -35.85 6.35 -4.23
CA ASP A 358 -35.38 7.44 -5.10
C ASP A 358 -36.59 8.17 -5.72
N ALA A 359 -36.55 9.51 -5.60
CA ALA A 359 -37.65 10.34 -6.09
C ALA A 359 -37.72 10.44 -7.63
N VAL A 360 -36.63 10.14 -8.33
CA VAL A 360 -36.50 10.30 -9.78
C VAL A 360 -36.47 8.96 -10.49
N VAL A 361 -35.74 7.99 -9.94
CA VAL A 361 -35.55 6.66 -10.56
C VAL A 361 -36.48 5.66 -9.91
N SER A 362 -37.54 5.28 -10.62
CA SER A 362 -38.50 4.27 -10.14
C SER A 362 -37.82 2.94 -9.87
N GLY A 363 -38.12 2.33 -8.73
CA GLY A 363 -37.59 1.03 -8.34
C GLY A 363 -36.17 1.06 -7.75
N ARG A 364 -35.62 2.23 -7.48
CA ARG A 364 -34.33 2.43 -6.82
C ARG A 364 -34.53 2.79 -5.35
N LEU A 365 -33.72 2.16 -4.47
CA LEU A 365 -33.55 2.55 -3.07
C LEU A 365 -32.18 3.21 -2.89
N ASN A 366 -32.15 4.33 -2.21
CA ASN A 366 -30.94 5.00 -1.75
C ASN A 366 -30.72 4.60 -0.30
N CYS A 367 -29.50 4.18 0.03
CA CYS A 367 -29.15 3.78 1.37
C CYS A 367 -27.89 4.57 1.82
N GLU A 368 -28.01 5.24 2.96
CA GLU A 368 -26.87 5.81 3.67
C GLU A 368 -26.66 4.99 4.95
N ILE A 369 -25.52 4.32 5.04
CA ILE A 369 -25.27 3.28 6.04
C ILE A 369 -24.10 3.73 6.91
N PRO A 370 -24.32 4.02 8.21
CA PRO A 370 -23.25 4.35 9.12
C PRO A 370 -22.35 3.13 9.36
N CYS A 371 -21.05 3.32 9.23
CA CYS A 371 -20.06 2.28 9.46
C CYS A 371 -19.00 2.84 10.42
N GLU A 372 -18.97 2.33 11.65
CA GLU A 372 -17.96 2.67 12.64
C GLU A 372 -17.14 1.42 12.99
N PRO A 373 -15.98 1.23 12.36
CA PRO A 373 -15.10 0.10 12.63
C PRO A 373 -14.55 0.10 14.05
N VAL A 374 -14.31 -1.09 14.60
CA VAL A 374 -13.53 -1.24 15.82
C VAL A 374 -12.08 -0.90 15.51
N SER A 375 -11.49 0.05 16.24
CA SER A 375 -10.10 0.47 16.03
C SER A 375 -9.13 -0.56 16.57
N GLY A 376 -8.00 -0.75 15.87
CA GLY A 376 -6.87 -1.54 16.36
C GLY A 376 -6.28 -0.97 17.66
N LEU A 377 -5.69 -1.81 18.46
CA LEU A 377 -4.93 -1.39 19.65
C LEU A 377 -3.49 -1.06 19.24
N HIS A 378 -3.19 0.22 19.04
CA HIS A 378 -1.88 0.66 18.56
C HIS A 378 -0.89 0.98 19.66
N ILE A 379 -1.34 1.49 20.82
CA ILE A 379 -0.46 1.94 21.90
C ILE A 379 -1.06 1.54 23.24
N ILE A 380 -0.23 0.90 24.08
CA ILE A 380 -0.53 0.69 25.49
C ILE A 380 0.37 1.62 26.30
N ALA A 381 -0.20 2.66 26.88
CA ALA A 381 0.51 3.57 27.78
C ALA A 381 0.33 3.11 29.22
N GLY A 382 1.40 2.73 29.88
CA GLY A 382 1.41 2.28 31.27
C GLY A 382 2.40 3.08 32.12
N ASN A 383 2.01 3.44 33.32
CA ASN A 383 2.91 4.03 34.33
C ASN A 383 3.07 3.05 35.51
N VAL A 384 4.32 2.68 35.79
CA VAL A 384 4.65 1.87 36.98
C VAL A 384 5.01 2.82 38.11
N ARG A 385 4.16 2.89 39.12
CA ARG A 385 4.40 3.67 40.31
C ARG A 385 5.06 2.79 41.41
N GLN A 386 6.25 3.18 41.80
CA GLN A 386 6.91 2.55 42.95
C GLN A 386 6.19 3.01 44.23
N ILE A 387 5.74 2.06 45.04
CA ILE A 387 5.18 2.30 46.38
C ILE A 387 6.26 1.89 47.38
N ALA A 388 6.79 2.84 48.15
CA ALA A 388 7.61 2.54 49.28
C ALA A 388 6.70 2.09 50.44
N SER A 389 6.89 0.87 50.94
CA SER A 389 6.30 0.49 52.20
C SER A 389 7.02 1.23 53.33
N LEU A 390 6.29 1.94 54.18
CA LEU A 390 6.80 2.50 55.45
C LEU A 390 7.04 1.40 56.44
#